data_4b0f0dcd6570fd86e3a2de9feaae974d
#
_entry.id   4b0f0dcd6570fd86e3a2de9feaae974d
#
_cell.length_a   1.000
_cell.length_b   1.000
_cell.length_c   1.000
_cell.angle_alpha   90.00
_cell.angle_beta   90.00
_cell.angle_gamma   90.00
#
_symmetry.space_group_name_H-M   'P 1'
#
loop_
_entity.id
_entity.type
_entity.pdbx_description
1 polymer ?
#
loop_
_entity_poly.entity_id
_entity_poly.type
_entity_poly.pdbx_seq_one_letter_code
_entity_poly.pdbx_strand_id
1 'polypeptide(L)'
;MTSASSAVVPEPTTVTPQLLAQHSITAEEYDRILAALGRTPSLTELGIYSVMWSEHCSYKSSRVHLKRLPTKSDRVVQGPGENAGIIDVGDGWACAFKIESHNHPSYIEPFQGAATGVGGILRDIFTMGARPLAVMDSLRFGPISASDSTDPDQKVKERELHKNHAIVEGVVSGIAGYGNCFGVPNLGGETKFEPCYSGNPLVNAFALGLVRKDEIFYGKASGTGNPVIYVGAKTGRDGIHGATMASEEFKEGSEQKRPNVQVGDPFMEKLLLEACLEAMQTGAIVGIQDMGAAGLTCSTCEMGARGGVGLDVKLDLVPQRETGMTAYEIMLSESQERMLLVAENGRELEVLRVFAKWGLDAVIVGVVQPHPRLRIFHHGQLVADIPNQSLTDDAPLYHRPVGTWKTPFPHDPPAEALAGLGKDRDYLADLKKLLASSNICSKRWIHEQYDSMVQTNTVQGPGGEAGVMRIKGTGTLGHERGLAMALDGNGRWAYLDPKLGAMHAVAEAARKVACTGATPVAATNCLNFGNPEKPEIMAQFSAAIDGIAEACTALGTPITGGNVSLYNETRGEGIYPTPVLGIVGILEDATKAVPASFQR
;
A
#
# COMPACT_ATOMS: atom_id res chain seq x y z
N MET A 1 49.08 -12.93 -23.05
CA MET A 1 48.82 -13.36 -21.66
C MET A 1 47.84 -12.35 -21.08
N THR A 2 46.56 -12.65 -21.21
CA THR A 2 45.48 -11.86 -20.60
C THR A 2 45.44 -12.20 -19.11
N SER A 3 45.82 -11.27 -18.27
CA SER A 3 45.66 -11.40 -16.83
C SER A 3 44.16 -11.57 -16.56
N ALA A 4 43.76 -12.70 -16.02
CA ALA A 4 42.45 -12.86 -15.41
C ALA A 4 42.35 -11.83 -14.28
N SER A 5 41.57 -10.77 -14.49
CA SER A 5 41.15 -9.90 -13.45
C SER A 5 40.46 -10.77 -12.41
N SER A 6 41.04 -10.89 -11.21
CA SER A 6 40.37 -11.51 -10.08
C SER A 6 39.05 -10.75 -9.90
N ALA A 7 37.92 -11.46 -10.05
CA ALA A 7 36.60 -10.86 -9.84
C ALA A 7 36.59 -10.28 -8.43
N VAL A 8 36.42 -8.96 -8.33
CA VAL A 8 36.25 -8.28 -7.05
C VAL A 8 34.92 -8.80 -6.47
N VAL A 9 34.96 -9.38 -5.28
CA VAL A 9 33.79 -9.86 -4.55
C VAL A 9 33.59 -9.01 -3.30
N PRO A 10 32.34 -8.78 -2.87
CA PRO A 10 32.05 -8.09 -1.62
C PRO A 10 32.70 -8.80 -0.42
N GLU A 11 33.17 -8.01 0.56
CA GLU A 11 33.73 -8.57 1.78
C GLU A 11 32.67 -9.35 2.56
N PRO A 12 32.87 -10.64 2.88
CA PRO A 12 31.89 -11.47 3.56
C PRO A 12 31.75 -11.05 5.03
N THR A 13 30.52 -11.15 5.56
CA THR A 13 30.27 -10.97 6.99
C THR A 13 30.35 -12.29 7.75
N THR A 14 30.66 -12.24 9.04
CA THR A 14 30.54 -13.41 9.92
C THR A 14 29.07 -13.64 10.27
N VAL A 15 28.45 -14.63 9.63
CA VAL A 15 27.04 -14.94 9.84
C VAL A 15 26.86 -15.83 11.07
N THR A 16 26.12 -15.35 12.05
CA THR A 16 25.74 -16.08 13.27
C THR A 16 24.24 -16.32 13.31
N PRO A 17 23.73 -17.33 14.05
CA PRO A 17 22.29 -17.51 14.24
C PRO A 17 21.59 -16.26 14.80
N GLN A 18 22.27 -15.50 15.65
CA GLN A 18 21.74 -14.25 16.19
C GLN A 18 21.62 -13.17 15.09
N LEU A 19 22.59 -13.06 14.18
CA LEU A 19 22.54 -12.12 13.06
C LEU A 19 21.40 -12.47 12.10
N LEU A 20 21.19 -13.76 11.82
CA LEU A 20 20.07 -14.23 11.00
C LEU A 20 18.72 -13.88 11.65
N ALA A 21 18.58 -14.12 12.96
CA ALA A 21 17.37 -13.77 13.71
C ALA A 21 17.09 -12.25 13.69
N GLN A 22 18.13 -11.41 13.81
CA GLN A 22 18.01 -9.95 13.70
C GLN A 22 17.52 -9.49 12.32
N HIS A 23 17.80 -10.27 11.28
CA HIS A 23 17.37 -10.02 9.91
C HIS A 23 16.09 -10.79 9.53
N SER A 24 15.46 -11.49 10.47
CA SER A 24 14.27 -12.33 10.22
C SER A 24 14.47 -13.34 9.08
N ILE A 25 15.71 -13.84 8.91
CA ILE A 25 16.09 -14.85 7.92
C ILE A 25 16.15 -16.22 8.60
N THR A 26 15.41 -17.18 8.07
CA THR A 26 15.46 -18.58 8.53
C THR A 26 16.73 -19.28 8.06
N ALA A 27 17.08 -20.41 8.67
CA ALA A 27 18.22 -21.21 8.22
C ALA A 27 18.05 -21.71 6.77
N GLU A 28 16.84 -22.11 6.39
CA GLU A 28 16.52 -22.53 5.02
C GLU A 28 16.68 -21.37 4.01
N GLU A 29 16.19 -20.18 4.35
CA GLU A 29 16.39 -18.99 3.54
C GLU A 29 17.86 -18.63 3.40
N TYR A 30 18.65 -18.80 4.46
CA TYR A 30 20.08 -18.56 4.42
C TYR A 30 20.81 -19.53 3.48
N ASP A 31 20.45 -20.82 3.50
CA ASP A 31 21.01 -21.82 2.56
C ASP A 31 20.69 -21.45 1.10
N ARG A 32 19.50 -20.92 0.83
CA ARG A 32 19.12 -20.39 -0.48
C ARG A 32 19.92 -19.16 -0.88
N ILE A 33 20.22 -18.26 0.05
CA ILE A 33 21.11 -17.10 -0.19
C ILE A 33 22.51 -17.57 -0.58
N LEU A 34 23.07 -18.53 0.17
CA LEU A 34 24.36 -19.13 -0.15
C LEU A 34 24.39 -19.74 -1.54
N ALA A 35 23.33 -20.47 -1.91
CA ALA A 35 23.21 -21.08 -3.23
C ALA A 35 23.12 -20.03 -4.35
N ALA A 36 22.34 -18.95 -4.14
CA ALA A 36 22.17 -17.87 -5.11
C ALA A 36 23.45 -17.06 -5.34
N LEU A 37 24.21 -16.78 -4.28
CA LEU A 37 25.45 -16.03 -4.34
C LEU A 37 26.67 -16.88 -4.70
N GLY A 38 26.66 -18.18 -4.39
CA GLY A 38 27.81 -19.09 -4.49
C GLY A 38 28.92 -18.77 -3.46
N ARG A 39 28.62 -17.95 -2.45
CA ARG A 39 29.55 -17.50 -1.41
C ARG A 39 28.82 -16.96 -0.19
N THR A 40 29.52 -16.74 0.90
CA THR A 40 28.99 -16.01 2.06
C THR A 40 28.63 -14.57 1.70
N PRO A 41 27.45 -14.08 2.09
CA PRO A 41 27.04 -12.70 1.82
C PRO A 41 27.85 -11.67 2.59
N SER A 42 27.94 -10.45 2.08
CA SER A 42 28.30 -9.28 2.87
C SER A 42 27.15 -8.88 3.79
N LEU A 43 27.40 -8.00 4.76
CA LEU A 43 26.34 -7.48 5.63
C LEU A 43 25.28 -6.71 4.84
N THR A 44 25.69 -5.93 3.84
CA THR A 44 24.78 -5.20 2.96
C THR A 44 23.90 -6.16 2.15
N GLU A 45 24.48 -7.23 1.60
CA GLU A 45 23.71 -8.26 0.88
C GLU A 45 22.70 -8.98 1.78
N LEU A 46 23.12 -9.32 3.00
CA LEU A 46 22.21 -9.94 3.98
C LEU A 46 21.03 -9.03 4.31
N GLY A 47 21.29 -7.72 4.49
CA GLY A 47 20.24 -6.72 4.68
C GLY A 47 19.29 -6.61 3.48
N ILE A 48 19.84 -6.57 2.26
CA ILE A 48 19.04 -6.54 1.01
C ILE A 48 18.11 -7.76 0.93
N TYR A 49 18.63 -8.98 1.15
CA TYR A 49 17.80 -10.18 1.18
C TYR A 49 16.73 -10.13 2.28
N SER A 50 17.09 -9.65 3.49
CA SER A 50 16.16 -9.53 4.61
C SER A 50 14.91 -8.73 4.26
N VAL A 51 15.07 -7.56 3.65
CA VAL A 51 13.92 -6.71 3.30
C VAL A 51 13.17 -7.23 2.08
N MET A 52 13.89 -7.68 1.03
CA MET A 52 13.25 -8.19 -0.19
C MET A 52 12.51 -9.53 0.02
N TRP A 53 12.98 -10.36 0.96
CA TRP A 53 12.35 -11.64 1.31
C TRP A 53 11.43 -11.54 2.53
N SER A 54 11.19 -10.33 3.06
CA SER A 54 10.15 -10.10 4.07
C SER A 54 8.77 -10.49 3.51
N GLU A 55 7.82 -10.84 4.36
CA GLU A 55 6.44 -11.14 3.92
C GLU A 55 5.83 -9.95 3.18
N HIS A 56 6.15 -8.73 3.64
CA HIS A 56 5.63 -7.49 3.07
C HIS A 56 6.06 -7.27 1.60
N CYS A 57 7.34 -7.52 1.27
CA CYS A 57 7.86 -7.30 -0.10
C CYS A 57 7.64 -8.51 -1.02
N SER A 58 7.83 -9.75 -0.50
CA SER A 58 7.82 -10.96 -1.33
C SER A 58 6.46 -11.64 -1.45
N TYR A 59 5.52 -11.34 -0.55
CA TYR A 59 4.23 -12.04 -0.44
C TYR A 59 4.40 -13.56 -0.31
N LYS A 60 5.47 -14.01 0.36
CA LYS A 60 5.91 -15.42 0.37
C LYS A 60 4.87 -16.40 0.87
N SER A 61 3.97 -16.00 1.76
CA SER A 61 2.89 -16.85 2.29
C SER A 61 1.57 -16.69 1.54
N SER A 62 1.33 -15.56 0.87
CA SER A 62 0.04 -15.22 0.26
C SER A 62 -0.02 -15.40 -1.27
N ARG A 63 1.12 -15.26 -1.95
CA ARG A 63 1.23 -15.26 -3.43
C ARG A 63 0.59 -16.48 -4.11
N VAL A 64 0.65 -17.67 -3.48
CA VAL A 64 0.02 -18.89 -4.03
C VAL A 64 -1.49 -18.79 -4.07
N HIS A 65 -2.11 -18.08 -3.12
CA HIS A 65 -3.54 -17.88 -3.03
C HIS A 65 -4.03 -16.76 -3.96
N LEU A 66 -3.26 -15.67 -4.07
CA LEU A 66 -3.61 -14.51 -4.91
C LEU A 66 -3.79 -14.87 -6.39
N LYS A 67 -3.11 -15.92 -6.87
CA LYS A 67 -3.24 -16.42 -8.25
C LYS A 67 -4.65 -16.87 -8.64
N ARG A 68 -5.56 -17.07 -7.67
CA ARG A 68 -6.96 -17.45 -7.91
C ARG A 68 -7.86 -16.27 -8.26
N LEU A 69 -7.39 -15.03 -8.02
CA LEU A 69 -8.17 -13.83 -8.29
C LEU A 69 -8.33 -13.59 -9.81
N PRO A 70 -9.52 -13.19 -10.29
CA PRO A 70 -9.71 -12.80 -11.67
C PRO A 70 -9.02 -11.45 -11.92
N THR A 71 -8.19 -11.37 -12.97
CA THR A 71 -7.35 -10.17 -13.24
C THR A 71 -7.53 -9.60 -14.65
N LYS A 72 -8.43 -10.14 -15.45
CA LYS A 72 -8.56 -9.78 -16.87
C LYS A 72 -9.97 -9.32 -17.22
N SER A 73 -10.06 -8.28 -18.02
CA SER A 73 -11.23 -7.85 -18.79
C SER A 73 -10.77 -7.00 -19.96
N ASP A 74 -11.68 -6.65 -20.87
CA ASP A 74 -11.39 -5.80 -22.03
C ASP A 74 -10.97 -4.37 -21.62
N ARG A 75 -11.28 -3.95 -20.39
CA ARG A 75 -10.91 -2.63 -19.87
C ARG A 75 -9.57 -2.61 -19.14
N VAL A 76 -9.04 -3.76 -18.74
CA VAL A 76 -7.75 -3.82 -18.01
C VAL A 76 -6.61 -3.56 -18.97
N VAL A 77 -5.93 -2.43 -18.80
CA VAL A 77 -4.72 -2.04 -19.53
C VAL A 77 -3.49 -2.62 -18.84
N GLN A 78 -3.43 -2.50 -17.51
CA GLN A 78 -2.38 -3.07 -16.67
C GLN A 78 -3.01 -3.79 -15.49
N GLY A 79 -2.75 -5.09 -15.37
CA GLY A 79 -3.11 -5.92 -14.22
C GLY A 79 -2.04 -5.88 -13.12
N PRO A 80 -2.10 -6.83 -12.14
CA PRO A 80 -1.10 -6.92 -11.07
C PRO A 80 0.32 -7.12 -11.60
N GLY A 81 1.31 -6.52 -10.92
CA GLY A 81 2.74 -6.65 -11.26
C GLY A 81 3.49 -5.33 -11.46
N GLU A 82 2.77 -4.23 -11.55
CA GLU A 82 3.29 -2.86 -11.53
C GLU A 82 2.80 -2.12 -10.26
N ASN A 83 3.23 -0.85 -10.08
CA ASN A 83 2.90 -0.07 -8.89
C ASN A 83 1.40 0.11 -8.71
N ALA A 84 0.64 0.31 -9.78
CA ALA A 84 -0.81 0.35 -9.74
C ALA A 84 -1.43 -0.38 -10.94
N GLY A 85 -2.65 -0.89 -10.77
CA GLY A 85 -3.46 -1.39 -11.88
C GLY A 85 -4.05 -0.25 -12.69
N ILE A 86 -4.27 -0.47 -13.99
CA ILE A 86 -4.78 0.54 -14.91
C ILE A 86 -5.95 0.01 -15.72
N ILE A 87 -7.02 0.80 -15.84
CA ILE A 87 -8.18 0.52 -16.67
C ILE A 87 -8.41 1.60 -17.72
N ASP A 88 -8.96 1.20 -18.86
CA ASP A 88 -9.45 2.09 -19.90
C ASP A 88 -10.77 2.75 -19.47
N VAL A 89 -10.81 4.07 -19.45
CA VAL A 89 -12.01 4.83 -19.09
C VAL A 89 -12.67 5.53 -20.28
N GLY A 90 -12.16 5.29 -21.49
CA GLY A 90 -12.63 5.88 -22.75
C GLY A 90 -11.95 7.18 -23.13
N ASP A 91 -12.22 7.64 -24.36
CA ASP A 91 -11.70 8.89 -24.92
C ASP A 91 -10.16 9.04 -24.89
N GLY A 92 -9.43 7.90 -24.92
CA GLY A 92 -7.97 7.86 -24.83
C GLY A 92 -7.42 8.07 -23.41
N TRP A 93 -8.27 8.08 -22.38
CA TRP A 93 -7.88 8.18 -20.99
C TRP A 93 -7.87 6.81 -20.31
N ALA A 94 -6.99 6.67 -19.33
CA ALA A 94 -6.90 5.54 -18.43
C ALA A 94 -6.86 6.00 -16.98
N CYS A 95 -7.32 5.13 -16.08
CA CYS A 95 -7.32 5.35 -14.63
C CYS A 95 -6.39 4.35 -13.97
N ALA A 96 -5.34 4.83 -13.32
CA ALA A 96 -4.50 4.05 -12.41
C ALA A 96 -5.09 4.12 -11.00
N PHE A 97 -5.18 2.99 -10.29
CA PHE A 97 -5.67 2.97 -8.91
C PHE A 97 -5.15 1.77 -8.12
N LYS A 98 -5.02 1.97 -6.80
CA LYS A 98 -4.56 0.96 -5.86
C LYS A 98 -5.03 1.28 -4.44
N ILE A 99 -5.06 0.28 -3.57
CA ILE A 99 -5.21 0.44 -2.12
C ILE A 99 -4.06 -0.29 -1.42
N GLU A 100 -3.50 0.33 -0.39
CA GLU A 100 -2.44 -0.24 0.45
C GLU A 100 -2.69 -0.03 1.93
N SER A 101 -2.08 -0.91 2.75
CA SER A 101 -2.10 -0.83 4.21
C SER A 101 -0.87 -0.12 4.74
N HIS A 102 -1.08 0.73 5.75
CA HIS A 102 -0.02 1.35 6.55
C HIS A 102 -0.29 1.18 8.05
N ASN A 103 -0.65 -0.06 8.44
CA ASN A 103 -1.18 -0.39 9.77
C ASN A 103 -0.13 -0.25 10.89
N HIS A 104 0.99 -0.98 10.78
CA HIS A 104 2.02 -1.05 11.81
C HIS A 104 2.65 0.32 12.12
N PRO A 105 3.07 1.11 11.12
CA PRO A 105 3.58 2.46 11.38
C PRO A 105 2.55 3.37 12.06
N SER A 106 1.27 3.28 11.67
CA SER A 106 0.20 4.10 12.22
C SER A 106 -0.16 3.77 13.68
N TYR A 107 0.16 2.58 14.17
CA TYR A 107 0.04 2.28 15.59
C TYR A 107 1.17 2.91 16.42
N ILE A 108 2.39 2.91 15.89
CA ILE A 108 3.58 3.40 16.61
C ILE A 108 3.64 4.93 16.59
N GLU A 109 3.43 5.54 15.42
CA GLU A 109 3.39 6.98 15.18
C GLU A 109 2.15 7.33 14.34
N PRO A 110 0.99 7.53 14.96
CA PRO A 110 -0.29 7.64 14.24
C PRO A 110 -0.29 8.72 13.17
N PHE A 111 0.27 9.91 13.45
CA PHE A 111 0.33 11.00 12.48
C PHE A 111 1.27 10.66 11.32
N GLN A 112 2.53 10.31 11.60
CA GLN A 112 3.52 10.04 10.55
C GLN A 112 3.21 8.75 9.79
N GLY A 113 2.77 7.71 10.49
CA GLY A 113 2.38 6.46 9.86
C GLY A 113 1.23 6.62 8.87
N ALA A 114 0.20 7.37 9.23
CA ALA A 114 -0.92 7.63 8.33
C ALA A 114 -0.55 8.60 7.19
N ALA A 115 0.23 9.64 7.49
CA ALA A 115 0.73 10.59 6.50
C ALA A 115 1.55 9.90 5.40
N THR A 116 2.51 9.05 5.80
CA THR A 116 3.35 8.31 4.85
C THR A 116 2.59 7.21 4.12
N GLY A 117 1.50 6.69 4.68
CA GLY A 117 0.56 5.81 3.97
C GLY A 117 -0.12 6.51 2.80
N VAL A 118 -0.56 7.77 2.99
CA VAL A 118 -1.12 8.59 1.90
C VAL A 118 -0.03 8.92 0.87
N GLY A 119 1.18 9.31 1.31
CA GLY A 119 2.29 9.60 0.40
C GLY A 119 2.67 8.39 -0.45
N GLY A 120 2.83 7.21 0.17
CA GLY A 120 3.18 5.98 -0.53
C GLY A 120 2.19 5.62 -1.64
N ILE A 121 0.88 5.64 -1.33
CA ILE A 121 -0.13 5.31 -2.34
C ILE A 121 -0.21 6.33 -3.46
N LEU A 122 0.06 7.62 -3.19
CA LEU A 122 0.11 8.65 -4.22
C LEU A 122 1.32 8.46 -5.15
N ARG A 123 2.49 8.07 -4.61
CA ARG A 123 3.67 7.73 -5.42
C ARG A 123 3.42 6.58 -6.37
N ASP A 124 2.75 5.52 -5.94
CA ASP A 124 2.35 4.40 -6.80
C ASP A 124 1.55 4.88 -8.02
N ILE A 125 0.64 5.82 -7.80
CA ILE A 125 -0.20 6.36 -8.87
C ILE A 125 0.62 7.18 -9.86
N PHE A 126 1.43 8.14 -9.40
CA PHE A 126 2.16 8.99 -10.35
C PHE A 126 3.40 8.33 -10.95
N THR A 127 3.92 7.25 -10.35
CA THR A 127 4.92 6.37 -10.99
C THR A 127 4.41 5.79 -12.31
N MET A 128 3.09 5.54 -12.42
CA MET A 128 2.46 5.08 -13.65
C MET A 128 2.22 6.21 -14.69
N GLY A 129 2.71 7.43 -14.45
CA GLY A 129 2.42 8.61 -15.27
C GLY A 129 1.07 9.25 -14.98
N ALA A 130 0.31 8.71 -14.02
CA ALA A 130 -1.03 9.17 -13.71
C ALA A 130 -1.02 10.32 -12.70
N ARG A 131 -1.70 11.42 -13.00
CA ARG A 131 -1.92 12.49 -12.04
C ARG A 131 -2.97 12.06 -11.02
N PRO A 132 -2.66 12.03 -9.70
CA PRO A 132 -3.63 11.73 -8.66
C PRO A 132 -4.87 12.63 -8.74
N LEU A 133 -6.04 12.00 -8.75
CA LEU A 133 -7.35 12.66 -8.90
C LEU A 133 -8.15 12.63 -7.60
N ALA A 134 -8.08 11.56 -6.83
CA ALA A 134 -8.75 11.40 -5.55
C ALA A 134 -8.10 10.35 -4.67
N VAL A 135 -8.29 10.49 -3.36
CA VAL A 135 -7.96 9.49 -2.35
C VAL A 135 -9.19 9.15 -1.51
N MET A 136 -9.17 7.98 -0.87
CA MET A 136 -10.13 7.52 0.13
C MET A 136 -9.42 6.66 1.18
N ASP A 137 -10.07 6.45 2.34
CA ASP A 137 -9.49 5.69 3.44
C ASP A 137 -10.45 4.63 3.96
N SER A 138 -9.92 3.45 4.32
CA SER A 138 -10.63 2.46 5.11
C SER A 138 -9.92 2.30 6.46
N LEU A 139 -10.57 2.77 7.52
CA LEU A 139 -9.98 2.91 8.85
C LEU A 139 -10.65 1.98 9.86
N ARG A 140 -9.84 1.32 10.69
CA ARG A 140 -10.30 0.46 11.78
C ARG A 140 -9.54 0.77 13.05
N PHE A 141 -10.28 0.97 14.12
CA PHE A 141 -9.73 1.35 15.43
C PHE A 141 -10.35 0.52 16.56
N GLY A 142 -9.66 0.45 17.69
CA GLY A 142 -10.25 0.01 18.93
C GLY A 142 -11.34 0.96 19.42
N PRO A 143 -12.15 0.55 20.41
CA PRO A 143 -13.20 1.38 21.00
C PRO A 143 -12.66 2.71 21.50
N ILE A 144 -13.41 3.79 21.26
CA ILE A 144 -13.13 5.15 21.77
C ILE A 144 -14.14 5.58 22.83
N SER A 145 -15.19 4.82 23.03
CA SER A 145 -16.22 5.03 24.05
C SER A 145 -16.53 3.71 24.78
N ALA A 146 -16.87 3.79 26.04
CA ALA A 146 -17.31 2.62 26.83
C ALA A 146 -18.60 1.98 26.26
N SER A 147 -19.39 2.73 25.49
CA SER A 147 -20.58 2.23 24.80
C SER A 147 -20.28 1.38 23.56
N ASP A 148 -19.03 1.39 23.07
CA ASP A 148 -18.63 0.64 21.89
C ASP A 148 -18.33 -0.85 22.19
N SER A 149 -18.22 -1.21 23.48
CA SER A 149 -18.07 -2.61 23.87
C SER A 149 -19.37 -3.38 23.63
N THR A 150 -19.29 -4.49 22.93
CA THR A 150 -20.42 -5.39 22.69
C THR A 150 -20.55 -6.45 23.81
N ASP A 151 -19.50 -6.62 24.62
CA ASP A 151 -19.48 -7.51 25.78
C ASP A 151 -19.72 -6.66 27.05
N PRO A 152 -20.85 -6.86 27.76
CA PRO A 152 -21.13 -6.14 28.99
C PRO A 152 -20.13 -6.40 30.12
N ASP A 153 -19.38 -7.49 30.06
CA ASP A 153 -18.37 -7.87 31.05
C ASP A 153 -16.94 -7.39 30.68
N GLN A 154 -16.69 -7.07 29.41
CA GLN A 154 -15.45 -6.43 28.95
C GLN A 154 -15.49 -4.92 29.15
N LYS A 155 -15.20 -4.46 30.35
CA LYS A 155 -14.93 -3.05 30.59
C LYS A 155 -13.60 -2.67 29.94
N VAL A 156 -13.66 -2.01 28.80
CA VAL A 156 -12.47 -1.40 28.19
C VAL A 156 -11.86 -0.44 29.21
N LYS A 157 -10.58 -0.63 29.54
CA LYS A 157 -9.90 0.22 30.53
C LYS A 157 -9.83 1.66 30.02
N GLU A 158 -10.09 2.63 30.87
CA GLU A 158 -10.04 4.06 30.52
C GLU A 158 -8.76 4.46 29.77
N ARG A 159 -7.61 3.92 30.19
CA ARG A 159 -6.32 4.15 29.51
C ARG A 159 -6.31 3.65 28.06
N GLU A 160 -7.01 2.55 27.78
CA GLU A 160 -7.10 1.99 26.42
C GLU A 160 -8.00 2.86 25.54
N LEU A 161 -9.13 3.35 26.06
CA LEU A 161 -9.99 4.31 25.38
C LEU A 161 -9.22 5.57 24.99
N HIS A 162 -8.48 6.16 25.93
CA HIS A 162 -7.64 7.33 25.67
C HIS A 162 -6.59 7.08 24.61
N LYS A 163 -5.92 5.91 24.66
CA LYS A 163 -4.92 5.54 23.64
C LYS A 163 -5.56 5.40 22.26
N ASN A 164 -6.69 4.68 22.16
CA ASN A 164 -7.41 4.53 20.90
C ASN A 164 -7.89 5.88 20.35
N HIS A 165 -8.38 6.77 21.19
CA HIS A 165 -8.79 8.12 20.80
C HIS A 165 -7.61 8.92 20.23
N ALA A 166 -6.46 8.91 20.90
CA ALA A 166 -5.24 9.56 20.42
C ALA A 166 -4.76 8.99 19.09
N ILE A 167 -4.92 7.67 18.87
CA ILE A 167 -4.59 7.03 17.58
C ILE A 167 -5.53 7.55 16.49
N VAL A 168 -6.85 7.61 16.74
CA VAL A 168 -7.83 8.16 15.77
C VAL A 168 -7.46 9.60 15.39
N GLU A 169 -7.22 10.46 16.39
CA GLU A 169 -6.85 11.86 16.15
C GLU A 169 -5.56 11.99 15.34
N GLY A 170 -4.53 11.22 15.70
CA GLY A 170 -3.25 11.22 15.00
C GLY A 170 -3.37 10.73 13.56
N VAL A 171 -4.07 9.62 13.33
CA VAL A 171 -4.28 9.05 11.98
C VAL A 171 -5.05 10.02 11.09
N VAL A 172 -6.19 10.53 11.55
CA VAL A 172 -7.03 11.46 10.77
C VAL A 172 -6.26 12.76 10.47
N SER A 173 -5.53 13.29 11.45
CA SER A 173 -4.67 14.47 11.24
C SER A 173 -3.53 14.22 10.27
N GLY A 174 -2.93 13.02 10.29
CA GLY A 174 -1.87 12.64 9.36
C GLY A 174 -2.37 12.56 7.92
N ILE A 175 -3.52 11.89 7.70
CA ILE A 175 -4.17 11.81 6.39
C ILE A 175 -4.53 13.20 5.87
N ALA A 176 -5.19 14.02 6.71
CA ALA A 176 -5.56 15.38 6.37
C ALA A 176 -4.34 16.25 6.04
N GLY A 177 -3.34 16.24 6.91
CA GLY A 177 -2.12 17.03 6.75
C GLY A 177 -1.39 16.72 5.46
N TYR A 178 -1.27 15.44 5.11
CA TYR A 178 -0.60 15.03 3.88
C TYR A 178 -1.43 15.33 2.64
N GLY A 179 -2.67 14.85 2.57
CA GLY A 179 -3.53 15.01 1.40
C GLY A 179 -3.86 16.46 1.07
N ASN A 180 -4.14 17.29 2.09
CA ASN A 180 -4.46 18.70 1.92
C ASN A 180 -3.24 19.50 1.41
N CYS A 181 -2.05 19.24 1.95
CA CYS A 181 -0.82 19.91 1.50
C CYS A 181 -0.40 19.46 0.09
N PHE A 182 -0.49 18.16 -0.20
CA PHE A 182 -0.25 17.63 -1.54
C PHE A 182 -1.26 18.18 -2.57
N GLY A 183 -2.48 18.49 -2.15
CA GLY A 183 -3.54 19.04 -2.98
C GLY A 183 -4.30 17.98 -3.79
N VAL A 184 -4.61 16.85 -3.16
CA VAL A 184 -5.50 15.82 -3.69
C VAL A 184 -6.79 15.76 -2.86
N PRO A 185 -8.01 15.71 -3.49
CA PRO A 185 -9.24 15.62 -2.73
C PRO A 185 -9.38 14.23 -2.09
N ASN A 186 -9.76 14.22 -0.80
CA ASN A 186 -10.14 13.01 -0.10
C ASN A 186 -11.68 12.91 -0.04
N LEU A 187 -12.21 11.83 -0.58
CA LEU A 187 -13.66 11.62 -0.72
C LEU A 187 -14.24 10.81 0.46
N GLY A 188 -13.52 10.70 1.56
CA GLY A 188 -13.92 9.96 2.75
C GLY A 188 -13.55 8.48 2.65
N GLY A 189 -14.53 7.61 2.83
CA GLY A 189 -14.35 6.16 2.90
C GLY A 189 -15.16 5.57 4.03
N GLU A 190 -14.55 4.71 4.86
CA GLU A 190 -15.25 4.11 5.99
C GLU A 190 -14.40 4.06 7.26
N THR A 191 -15.06 4.16 8.41
CA THR A 191 -14.41 4.04 9.73
C THR A 191 -15.23 3.15 10.63
N LYS A 192 -14.60 2.13 11.23
CA LYS A 192 -15.22 1.15 12.13
C LYS A 192 -14.42 1.03 13.42
N PHE A 193 -15.11 0.64 14.50
CA PHE A 193 -14.55 0.51 15.83
C PHE A 193 -14.87 -0.87 16.39
N GLU A 194 -13.82 -1.68 16.70
CA GLU A 194 -13.97 -3.01 17.29
C GLU A 194 -12.85 -3.28 18.28
N PRO A 195 -13.12 -4.05 19.35
CA PRO A 195 -12.10 -4.38 20.34
C PRO A 195 -10.86 -5.04 19.75
N CYS A 196 -10.98 -5.87 18.73
CA CYS A 196 -9.86 -6.57 18.10
C CYS A 196 -8.85 -5.64 17.40
N TYR A 197 -9.21 -4.38 17.13
CA TYR A 197 -8.29 -3.39 16.56
C TYR A 197 -7.61 -2.51 17.63
N SER A 198 -7.89 -2.73 18.91
CA SER A 198 -7.11 -2.10 19.99
C SER A 198 -5.67 -2.59 19.95
N GLY A 199 -4.73 -1.64 19.82
CA GLY A 199 -3.30 -1.99 19.69
C GLY A 199 -2.87 -2.49 18.31
N ASN A 200 -3.81 -2.61 17.35
CA ASN A 200 -3.54 -2.92 15.95
C ASN A 200 -4.55 -2.25 15.03
N PRO A 201 -4.52 -0.92 14.88
CA PRO A 201 -5.41 -0.20 13.99
C PRO A 201 -5.12 -0.57 12.54
N LEU A 202 -6.14 -0.54 11.68
CA LEU A 202 -5.97 -0.66 10.24
C LEU A 202 -6.11 0.71 9.60
N VAL A 203 -5.10 1.08 8.83
CA VAL A 203 -5.07 2.31 8.03
C VAL A 203 -4.79 1.89 6.60
N ASN A 204 -5.83 1.84 5.78
CA ASN A 204 -5.73 1.45 4.40
C ASN A 204 -6.03 2.68 3.54
N ALA A 205 -5.05 3.11 2.75
CA ALA A 205 -5.14 4.28 1.88
C ALA A 205 -5.37 3.85 0.43
N PHE A 206 -6.40 4.40 -0.18
CA PHE A 206 -6.73 4.22 -1.60
C PHE A 206 -6.44 5.50 -2.36
N ALA A 207 -5.87 5.36 -3.55
CA ALA A 207 -5.72 6.47 -4.48
C ALA A 207 -6.07 6.05 -5.91
N LEU A 208 -6.54 7.02 -6.70
CA LEU A 208 -6.65 6.89 -8.13
C LEU A 208 -6.15 8.15 -8.84
N GLY A 209 -5.71 7.95 -10.08
CA GLY A 209 -5.23 9.05 -10.92
C GLY A 209 -5.53 8.80 -12.40
N LEU A 210 -5.36 9.84 -13.19
CA LEU A 210 -5.64 9.83 -14.63
C LEU A 210 -4.36 9.97 -15.43
N VAL A 211 -4.28 9.22 -16.53
CA VAL A 211 -3.19 9.25 -17.50
C VAL A 211 -3.74 9.07 -18.92
N ARG A 212 -3.07 9.62 -19.92
CA ARG A 212 -3.36 9.27 -21.32
C ARG A 212 -2.84 7.87 -21.60
N LYS A 213 -3.57 7.06 -22.35
CA LYS A 213 -3.20 5.65 -22.63
C LYS A 213 -1.84 5.50 -23.32
N ASP A 214 -1.41 6.50 -24.04
CA ASP A 214 -0.11 6.58 -24.73
C ASP A 214 1.01 7.19 -23.86
N GLU A 215 0.70 7.62 -22.63
CA GLU A 215 1.64 8.26 -21.69
C GLU A 215 1.85 7.41 -20.41
N ILE A 216 1.51 6.12 -20.44
CA ILE A 216 1.69 5.21 -19.29
C ILE A 216 3.18 4.86 -19.14
N PHE A 217 3.69 4.97 -17.92
CA PHE A 217 5.05 4.62 -17.55
C PHE A 217 5.08 3.34 -16.69
N TYR A 218 6.25 2.67 -16.69
CA TYR A 218 6.44 1.40 -16.00
C TYR A 218 7.75 1.41 -15.20
N GLY A 219 7.78 0.62 -14.12
CA GLY A 219 8.93 0.41 -13.26
C GLY A 219 9.98 -0.53 -13.86
N LYS A 220 10.50 -0.19 -15.05
CA LYS A 220 11.38 -1.06 -15.83
C LYS A 220 12.65 -0.33 -16.28
N ALA A 221 13.83 -0.86 -15.92
CA ALA A 221 15.10 -0.39 -16.47
C ALA A 221 15.34 -1.01 -17.84
N SER A 222 15.84 -0.21 -18.79
CA SER A 222 16.22 -0.68 -20.13
C SER A 222 17.31 0.18 -20.75
N GLY A 223 17.97 -0.36 -21.78
CA GLY A 223 19.03 0.33 -22.51
C GLY A 223 20.37 0.32 -21.75
N THR A 224 21.26 -0.63 -22.11
CA THR A 224 22.62 -0.68 -21.55
C THR A 224 23.34 0.66 -21.77
N GLY A 225 23.92 1.20 -20.70
CA GLY A 225 24.57 2.51 -20.69
C GLY A 225 23.64 3.66 -20.30
N ASN A 226 22.34 3.44 -20.19
CA ASN A 226 21.40 4.46 -19.71
C ASN A 226 21.70 4.84 -18.25
N PRO A 227 21.71 6.15 -17.91
CA PRO A 227 21.94 6.60 -16.55
C PRO A 227 20.76 6.30 -15.63
N VAL A 228 21.09 5.90 -14.40
CA VAL A 228 20.15 5.72 -13.29
C VAL A 228 20.22 6.97 -12.43
N ILE A 229 19.08 7.65 -12.27
CA ILE A 229 18.98 8.96 -11.63
C ILE A 229 18.14 8.83 -10.35
N TYR A 230 18.72 9.20 -9.24
CA TYR A 230 18.04 9.38 -7.96
C TYR A 230 17.45 10.79 -7.91
N VAL A 231 16.19 10.94 -7.50
CA VAL A 231 15.52 12.23 -7.40
C VAL A 231 14.69 12.36 -6.13
N GLY A 232 14.53 13.59 -5.65
CA GLY A 232 13.67 13.94 -4.52
C GLY A 232 14.43 14.19 -3.21
N ALA A 233 13.87 13.75 -2.10
CA ALA A 233 14.43 13.97 -0.76
C ALA A 233 15.77 13.28 -0.53
N LYS A 234 16.56 13.80 0.38
CA LYS A 234 17.83 13.17 0.79
C LYS A 234 17.57 11.93 1.64
N THR A 235 18.38 10.90 1.46
CA THR A 235 18.35 9.67 2.24
C THR A 235 18.82 9.92 3.67
N GLY A 236 18.01 9.53 4.65
CA GLY A 236 18.32 9.53 6.09
C GLY A 236 18.26 8.12 6.67
N ARG A 237 18.37 7.99 8.00
CA ARG A 237 18.28 6.72 8.73
C ARG A 237 16.85 6.31 9.10
N ASP A 238 15.84 7.04 8.66
CA ASP A 238 14.44 6.75 8.90
C ASP A 238 13.98 5.53 8.08
N GLY A 239 13.10 4.73 8.67
CA GLY A 239 12.48 3.57 8.04
C GLY A 239 13.39 2.35 7.85
N ILE A 240 14.63 2.34 8.33
CA ILE A 240 15.50 1.15 8.24
C ILE A 240 14.82 -0.02 8.93
N HIS A 241 14.65 -1.14 8.21
CA HIS A 241 13.83 -2.30 8.60
C HIS A 241 12.32 -2.04 8.74
N GLY A 242 11.77 -1.01 8.12
CA GLY A 242 10.32 -0.75 8.13
C GLY A 242 9.51 -1.91 7.53
N ALA A 243 9.92 -2.41 6.37
CA ALA A 243 9.30 -3.58 5.73
C ALA A 243 9.39 -4.87 6.58
N THR A 244 10.48 -5.06 7.30
CA THR A 244 10.64 -6.17 8.25
C THR A 244 9.70 -6.00 9.45
N MET A 245 9.61 -4.78 9.99
CA MET A 245 8.69 -4.45 11.09
C MET A 245 7.22 -4.70 10.70
N ALA A 246 6.83 -4.40 9.47
CA ALA A 246 5.49 -4.66 8.95
C ALA A 246 5.18 -6.16 8.79
N SER A 247 6.17 -7.04 8.95
CA SER A 247 6.05 -8.49 8.90
C SER A 247 6.21 -9.15 10.28
N GLU A 248 6.01 -8.42 11.39
CA GLU A 248 6.14 -8.91 12.77
C GLU A 248 4.91 -8.56 13.60
N GLU A 249 4.61 -9.41 14.58
CA GLU A 249 3.55 -9.16 15.57
C GLU A 249 3.95 -8.08 16.57
N PHE A 250 2.98 -7.31 17.08
CA PHE A 250 3.21 -6.38 18.17
C PHE A 250 3.39 -7.08 19.51
N LYS A 251 4.50 -6.78 20.18
CA LYS A 251 4.87 -7.26 21.51
C LYS A 251 4.98 -6.09 22.49
N GLU A 252 5.11 -6.41 23.76
CA GLU A 252 5.43 -5.40 24.78
C GLU A 252 6.75 -4.70 24.42
N GLY A 253 6.76 -3.38 24.38
CA GLY A 253 7.92 -2.58 23.97
C GLY A 253 8.03 -2.30 22.47
N SER A 254 7.03 -2.65 21.66
CA SER A 254 7.03 -2.32 20.22
C SER A 254 7.10 -0.81 19.94
N GLU A 255 6.70 0.04 20.89
CA GLU A 255 6.88 1.50 20.80
C GLU A 255 8.36 1.93 20.69
N GLN A 256 9.30 1.09 21.11
CA GLN A 256 10.75 1.37 20.93
C GLN A 256 11.19 1.32 19.47
N LYS A 257 10.36 0.77 18.57
CA LYS A 257 10.61 0.76 17.11
C LYS A 257 10.26 2.08 16.41
N ARG A 258 10.01 3.15 17.15
CA ARG A 258 9.73 4.49 16.65
C ARG A 258 10.70 4.98 15.57
N PRO A 259 12.03 4.75 15.67
CA PRO A 259 12.98 5.12 14.62
C PRO A 259 12.78 4.39 13.28
N ASN A 260 12.05 3.28 13.28
CA ASN A 260 11.73 2.52 12.06
C ASN A 260 10.51 3.08 11.31
N VAL A 261 9.82 4.08 11.86
CA VAL A 261 8.71 4.76 11.19
C VAL A 261 9.26 5.87 10.30
N GLN A 262 8.77 5.92 9.09
CA GLN A 262 9.11 6.95 8.11
C GLN A 262 8.51 8.31 8.51
N VAL A 263 9.15 9.39 8.06
CA VAL A 263 8.66 10.77 8.20
C VAL A 263 8.33 11.32 6.82
N GLY A 264 7.11 11.81 6.63
CA GLY A 264 6.62 12.33 5.36
C GLY A 264 6.69 13.85 5.25
N ASP A 265 7.00 14.35 4.06
CA ASP A 265 6.96 15.76 3.68
C ASP A 265 6.02 15.96 2.46
N PRO A 266 4.73 16.25 2.68
CA PRO A 266 3.75 16.36 1.59
C PRO A 266 4.06 17.51 0.63
N PHE A 267 4.73 18.57 1.08
CA PHE A 267 5.13 19.65 0.19
C PHE A 267 6.24 19.20 -0.77
N MET A 268 7.24 18.48 -0.26
CA MET A 268 8.28 17.87 -1.07
C MET A 268 7.68 16.91 -2.09
N GLU A 269 6.72 16.06 -1.68
CA GLU A 269 6.07 15.11 -2.58
C GLU A 269 5.24 15.81 -3.66
N LYS A 270 4.60 16.93 -3.34
CA LYS A 270 3.91 17.74 -4.34
C LYS A 270 4.87 18.25 -5.42
N LEU A 271 6.03 18.75 -5.02
CA LEU A 271 7.07 19.19 -5.98
C LEU A 271 7.58 17.99 -6.80
N LEU A 272 7.76 16.83 -6.14
CA LEU A 272 8.22 15.60 -6.79
C LEU A 272 7.21 15.11 -7.85
N LEU A 273 5.92 15.12 -7.55
CA LEU A 273 4.86 14.82 -8.51
C LEU A 273 4.99 15.69 -9.78
N GLU A 274 5.04 17.01 -9.59
CA GLU A 274 5.08 17.93 -10.72
C GLU A 274 6.36 17.77 -11.56
N ALA A 275 7.50 17.58 -10.88
CA ALA A 275 8.77 17.34 -11.54
C ALA A 275 8.79 16.01 -12.30
N CYS A 276 8.26 14.93 -11.73
CA CYS A 276 8.19 13.62 -12.39
C CYS A 276 7.30 13.67 -13.64
N LEU A 277 6.09 14.23 -13.53
CA LEU A 277 5.19 14.33 -14.67
C LEU A 277 5.78 15.23 -15.78
N GLU A 278 6.45 16.35 -15.43
CA GLU A 278 7.13 17.20 -16.41
C GLU A 278 8.34 16.48 -17.06
N ALA A 279 9.13 15.73 -16.27
CA ALA A 279 10.26 14.97 -16.79
C ALA A 279 9.81 13.85 -17.75
N MET A 280 8.71 13.18 -17.46
CA MET A 280 8.10 12.18 -18.36
C MET A 280 7.71 12.78 -19.71
N GLN A 281 7.18 14.01 -19.74
CA GLN A 281 6.80 14.71 -20.97
C GLN A 281 7.99 15.07 -21.86
N THR A 282 9.22 15.10 -21.34
CA THR A 282 10.42 15.30 -22.19
C THR A 282 10.64 14.14 -23.16
N GLY A 283 10.09 12.97 -22.87
CA GLY A 283 10.37 11.71 -23.58
C GLY A 283 11.80 11.18 -23.36
N ALA A 284 12.54 11.71 -22.38
CA ALA A 284 13.88 11.25 -22.04
C ALA A 284 13.85 10.11 -20.99
N ILE A 285 12.72 9.92 -20.29
CA ILE A 285 12.56 8.89 -19.27
C ILE A 285 12.14 7.57 -19.94
N VAL A 286 12.87 6.49 -19.65
CA VAL A 286 12.57 5.13 -20.14
C VAL A 286 11.99 4.22 -19.07
N GLY A 287 12.10 4.59 -17.80
CA GLY A 287 11.51 3.88 -16.67
C GLY A 287 11.59 4.70 -15.39
N ILE A 288 10.63 4.47 -14.50
CA ILE A 288 10.52 5.17 -13.21
C ILE A 288 9.93 4.23 -12.17
N GLN A 289 10.46 4.30 -10.94
CA GLN A 289 9.99 3.52 -9.79
C GLN A 289 10.07 4.40 -8.55
N ASP A 290 9.09 4.26 -7.65
CA ASP A 290 9.15 4.89 -6.34
C ASP A 290 10.13 4.16 -5.41
N MET A 291 10.57 4.84 -4.37
CA MET A 291 11.33 4.27 -3.27
C MET A 291 10.41 4.14 -2.04
N GLY A 292 9.46 3.21 -2.12
CA GLY A 292 8.54 2.87 -1.04
C GLY A 292 9.18 1.94 0.00
N ALA A 293 8.53 0.81 0.30
CA ALA A 293 9.07 -0.22 1.15
C ALA A 293 10.45 -0.70 0.65
N ALA A 294 11.41 -0.90 1.56
CA ALA A 294 12.81 -1.22 1.26
C ALA A 294 13.56 -0.16 0.41
N GLY A 295 12.99 0.98 0.15
CA GLY A 295 13.64 2.16 -0.43
C GLY A 295 14.43 1.92 -1.72
N LEU A 296 15.72 2.30 -1.72
CA LEU A 296 16.60 2.15 -2.88
C LEU A 296 16.83 0.67 -3.26
N THR A 297 16.77 -0.24 -2.29
CA THR A 297 16.86 -1.68 -2.54
C THR A 297 15.74 -2.15 -3.45
N CYS A 298 14.48 -1.88 -3.10
CA CYS A 298 13.33 -2.34 -3.87
C CYS A 298 13.33 -1.75 -5.28
N SER A 299 13.47 -0.44 -5.42
CA SER A 299 13.44 0.24 -6.71
C SER A 299 14.51 -0.28 -7.67
N THR A 300 15.75 -0.48 -7.20
CA THR A 300 16.85 -1.00 -8.04
C THR A 300 16.64 -2.46 -8.43
N CYS A 301 16.22 -3.30 -7.49
CA CYS A 301 15.97 -4.73 -7.75
C CYS A 301 14.85 -4.93 -8.76
N GLU A 302 13.71 -4.29 -8.54
CA GLU A 302 12.52 -4.47 -9.37
C GLU A 302 12.71 -3.92 -10.78
N MET A 303 13.25 -2.71 -10.91
CA MET A 303 13.52 -2.12 -12.23
C MET A 303 14.49 -2.99 -13.04
N GLY A 304 15.55 -3.51 -12.40
CA GLY A 304 16.52 -4.38 -13.04
C GLY A 304 15.90 -5.73 -13.45
N ALA A 305 15.14 -6.36 -12.56
CA ALA A 305 14.50 -7.65 -12.82
C ALA A 305 13.45 -7.55 -13.94
N ARG A 306 12.53 -6.59 -13.89
CA ARG A 306 11.51 -6.35 -14.93
C ARG A 306 12.15 -6.01 -16.28
N GLY A 307 13.30 -5.37 -16.26
CA GLY A 307 14.09 -5.04 -17.47
C GLY A 307 14.92 -6.19 -18.04
N GLY A 308 15.17 -7.22 -17.25
CA GLY A 308 16.13 -8.27 -17.60
C GLY A 308 17.58 -7.77 -17.70
N VAL A 309 17.90 -6.69 -16.99
CA VAL A 309 19.18 -5.98 -17.01
C VAL A 309 19.75 -5.83 -15.60
N GLY A 310 21.02 -5.45 -15.48
CA GLY A 310 21.64 -5.11 -14.22
C GLY A 310 21.73 -3.62 -13.98
N LEU A 311 21.98 -3.26 -12.73
CA LEU A 311 22.27 -1.90 -12.33
C LEU A 311 23.60 -1.85 -11.54
N ASP A 312 24.49 -0.95 -11.95
CA ASP A 312 25.66 -0.57 -11.16
C ASP A 312 25.34 0.75 -10.44
N VAL A 313 25.32 0.73 -9.12
CA VAL A 313 24.96 1.90 -8.30
C VAL A 313 26.12 2.31 -7.40
N LYS A 314 26.40 3.61 -7.34
CA LYS A 314 27.45 4.22 -6.52
C LYS A 314 26.81 5.00 -5.38
N LEU A 315 26.87 4.46 -4.17
CA LEU A 315 26.23 5.07 -3.00
C LEU A 315 26.86 6.38 -2.55
N ASP A 316 28.13 6.61 -2.87
CA ASP A 316 28.80 7.88 -2.62
C ASP A 316 28.12 9.07 -3.31
N LEU A 317 27.33 8.81 -4.36
CA LEU A 317 26.62 9.83 -5.13
C LEU A 317 25.18 10.04 -4.64
N VAL A 318 24.65 9.13 -3.82
CA VAL A 318 23.29 9.24 -3.26
C VAL A 318 23.25 10.43 -2.29
N PRO A 319 22.35 11.40 -2.49
CA PRO A 319 22.18 12.51 -1.56
C PRO A 319 21.79 12.01 -0.17
N GLN A 320 22.57 12.39 0.84
CA GLN A 320 22.38 11.96 2.23
C GLN A 320 22.03 13.16 3.10
N ARG A 321 21.07 12.96 4.01
CA ARG A 321 20.70 13.95 5.02
C ARG A 321 21.65 13.93 6.21
N GLU A 322 22.27 12.78 6.47
CA GLU A 322 23.14 12.53 7.60
C GLU A 322 24.52 12.12 7.11
N THR A 323 25.57 12.49 7.87
CA THR A 323 26.95 12.12 7.55
C THR A 323 27.28 10.71 8.05
N GLY A 324 28.19 10.02 7.35
CA GLY A 324 28.74 8.73 7.79
C GLY A 324 27.73 7.57 7.70
N MET A 325 26.77 7.65 6.81
CA MET A 325 25.90 6.51 6.54
C MET A 325 26.68 5.37 5.88
N THR A 326 26.45 4.17 6.36
CA THR A 326 27.01 2.94 5.78
C THR A 326 26.24 2.51 4.53
N ALA A 327 26.84 1.66 3.71
CA ALA A 327 26.14 1.08 2.55
C ALA A 327 24.84 0.37 2.94
N TYR A 328 24.88 -0.34 4.07
CA TYR A 328 23.71 -0.99 4.65
C TYR A 328 22.57 0.00 4.95
N GLU A 329 22.88 1.10 5.66
CA GLU A 329 21.88 2.11 6.02
C GLU A 329 21.32 2.83 4.79
N ILE A 330 22.15 3.16 3.79
CA ILE A 330 21.69 3.82 2.56
C ILE A 330 20.75 2.93 1.75
N MET A 331 21.07 1.63 1.61
CA MET A 331 20.27 0.69 0.84
C MET A 331 18.93 0.37 1.50
N LEU A 332 18.90 0.27 2.84
CA LEU A 332 17.71 -0.14 3.60
C LEU A 332 16.87 1.04 4.11
N SER A 333 17.32 2.27 3.94
CA SER A 333 16.55 3.47 4.31
C SER A 333 15.25 3.54 3.52
N GLU A 334 14.15 3.80 4.21
CA GLU A 334 12.83 4.04 3.62
C GLU A 334 12.42 5.52 3.74
N SER A 335 13.39 6.46 3.70
CA SER A 335 13.09 7.89 3.61
C SER A 335 12.10 8.13 2.47
N GLN A 336 11.06 8.91 2.76
CA GLN A 336 9.97 9.14 1.82
C GLN A 336 10.35 10.17 0.73
N GLU A 337 9.45 10.42 -0.20
CA GLU A 337 9.56 11.43 -1.27
C GLU A 337 10.80 11.25 -2.16
N ARG A 338 11.12 9.98 -2.50
CA ARG A 338 12.24 9.61 -3.37
C ARG A 338 11.77 8.76 -4.54
N MET A 339 12.34 8.99 -5.72
CA MET A 339 12.09 8.18 -6.92
C MET A 339 13.41 7.79 -7.59
N LEU A 340 13.39 6.68 -8.32
CA LEU A 340 14.47 6.20 -9.17
C LEU A 340 14.03 6.24 -10.62
N LEU A 341 14.78 6.93 -11.47
CA LEU A 341 14.49 7.07 -12.88
C LEU A 341 15.63 6.45 -13.71
N VAL A 342 15.28 5.96 -14.89
CA VAL A 342 16.24 5.62 -15.94
C VAL A 342 15.97 6.53 -17.13
N ALA A 343 16.98 7.27 -17.57
CA ALA A 343 16.87 8.15 -18.72
C ALA A 343 17.64 7.63 -19.93
N GLU A 344 17.29 8.07 -21.13
CA GLU A 344 18.08 7.81 -22.33
C GLU A 344 19.48 8.43 -22.22
N ASN A 345 20.49 7.65 -22.54
CA ASN A 345 21.88 8.10 -22.53
C ASN A 345 22.09 9.31 -23.45
N GLY A 346 22.67 10.37 -22.90
CA GLY A 346 22.89 11.66 -23.57
C GLY A 346 21.72 12.65 -23.44
N ARG A 347 20.59 12.22 -22.83
CA ARG A 347 19.45 13.11 -22.55
C ARG A 347 19.21 13.38 -21.07
N GLU A 348 20.06 12.87 -20.20
CA GLU A 348 19.97 13.03 -18.75
C GLU A 348 19.92 14.50 -18.31
N LEU A 349 20.59 15.40 -19.02
CA LEU A 349 20.57 16.83 -18.69
C LEU A 349 19.18 17.47 -18.84
N GLU A 350 18.33 16.94 -19.70
CA GLU A 350 16.93 17.39 -19.83
C GLU A 350 16.19 17.09 -18.51
N VAL A 351 16.35 15.87 -18.00
CA VAL A 351 15.75 15.42 -16.75
C VAL A 351 16.27 16.24 -15.56
N LEU A 352 17.60 16.35 -15.41
CA LEU A 352 18.21 17.10 -14.31
C LEU A 352 17.74 18.56 -14.26
N ARG A 353 17.56 19.21 -15.43
CA ARG A 353 17.04 20.59 -15.51
C ARG A 353 15.61 20.71 -15.01
N VAL A 354 14.75 19.74 -15.28
CA VAL A 354 13.37 19.72 -14.77
C VAL A 354 13.37 19.69 -13.24
N PHE A 355 14.12 18.76 -12.63
CA PHE A 355 14.19 18.68 -11.17
C PHE A 355 14.82 19.94 -10.54
N ALA A 356 15.87 20.49 -11.14
CA ALA A 356 16.48 21.74 -10.70
C ALA A 356 15.48 22.92 -10.75
N LYS A 357 14.61 23.00 -11.78
CA LYS A 357 13.52 24.00 -11.87
C LYS A 357 12.57 23.90 -10.66
N TRP A 358 12.28 22.68 -10.20
CA TRP A 358 11.40 22.44 -9.05
C TRP A 358 12.14 22.50 -7.69
N GLY A 359 13.45 22.78 -7.69
CA GLY A 359 14.24 22.87 -6.47
C GLY A 359 14.53 21.53 -5.80
N LEU A 360 14.47 20.43 -6.56
CA LEU A 360 14.68 19.08 -6.08
C LEU A 360 16.07 18.56 -6.44
N ASP A 361 16.63 17.70 -5.56
CA ASP A 361 17.84 16.96 -5.87
C ASP A 361 17.58 15.96 -7.02
N ALA A 362 18.49 15.91 -7.98
CA ALA A 362 18.52 14.91 -9.04
C ALA A 362 19.98 14.58 -9.36
N VAL A 363 20.37 13.33 -9.12
CA VAL A 363 21.77 12.90 -9.22
C VAL A 363 21.87 11.57 -9.96
N ILE A 364 22.79 11.49 -10.93
CA ILE A 364 23.12 10.22 -11.58
C ILE A 364 23.90 9.38 -10.59
N VAL A 365 23.25 8.33 -10.08
CA VAL A 365 23.83 7.44 -9.04
C VAL A 365 24.32 6.11 -9.63
N GLY A 366 24.01 5.82 -10.90
CA GLY A 366 24.35 4.54 -11.49
C GLY A 366 24.14 4.48 -12.98
N VAL A 367 24.27 3.28 -13.53
CA VAL A 367 24.13 2.98 -14.95
C VAL A 367 23.54 1.58 -15.17
N VAL A 368 22.72 1.44 -16.20
CA VAL A 368 22.15 0.17 -16.63
C VAL A 368 23.24 -0.70 -17.29
N GLN A 369 23.31 -1.97 -16.91
CA GLN A 369 24.30 -2.95 -17.36
C GLN A 369 23.66 -4.14 -18.08
N PRO A 370 24.38 -4.81 -18.99
CA PRO A 370 23.84 -5.97 -19.72
C PRO A 370 23.72 -7.24 -18.87
N HIS A 371 24.43 -7.34 -17.75
CA HIS A 371 24.34 -8.49 -16.84
C HIS A 371 23.14 -8.32 -15.89
N PRO A 372 22.36 -9.36 -15.56
CA PRO A 372 21.15 -9.25 -14.72
C PRO A 372 21.51 -9.31 -13.22
N ARG A 373 22.34 -8.38 -12.76
CA ARG A 373 22.82 -8.32 -11.38
C ARG A 373 22.74 -6.90 -10.84
N LEU A 374 22.40 -6.75 -9.57
CA LEU A 374 22.54 -5.54 -8.82
C LEU A 374 23.95 -5.48 -8.21
N ARG A 375 24.75 -4.51 -8.64
CA ARG A 375 26.07 -4.26 -8.06
C ARG A 375 26.09 -2.90 -7.40
N ILE A 376 26.48 -2.90 -6.12
CA ILE A 376 26.52 -1.70 -5.28
C ILE A 376 27.97 -1.39 -4.92
N PHE A 377 28.35 -0.15 -5.18
CA PHE A 377 29.68 0.37 -4.86
C PHE A 377 29.58 1.44 -3.79
N HIS A 378 30.49 1.40 -2.81
CA HIS A 378 30.62 2.39 -1.75
C HIS A 378 32.09 2.60 -1.41
N HIS A 379 32.56 3.85 -1.38
CA HIS A 379 33.96 4.22 -1.21
C HIS A 379 34.91 3.48 -2.15
N GLY A 380 34.49 3.32 -3.40
CA GLY A 380 35.25 2.63 -4.43
C GLY A 380 35.30 1.10 -4.30
N GLN A 381 34.66 0.52 -3.28
CA GLN A 381 34.58 -0.93 -3.06
C GLN A 381 33.23 -1.49 -3.53
N LEU A 382 33.24 -2.70 -4.05
CA LEU A 382 32.04 -3.46 -4.33
C LEU A 382 31.51 -4.04 -3.01
N VAL A 383 30.33 -3.59 -2.56
CA VAL A 383 29.76 -3.98 -1.26
C VAL A 383 28.55 -4.93 -1.40
N ALA A 384 27.97 -5.01 -2.58
CA ALA A 384 26.96 -6.03 -2.94
C ALA A 384 27.06 -6.40 -4.42
N ASP A 385 26.85 -7.69 -4.73
CA ASP A 385 26.77 -8.24 -6.08
C ASP A 385 25.79 -9.42 -6.09
N ILE A 386 24.52 -9.14 -6.45
CA ILE A 386 23.39 -10.02 -6.26
C ILE A 386 22.69 -10.26 -7.60
N PRO A 387 22.35 -11.51 -7.98
CA PRO A 387 21.46 -11.75 -9.12
C PRO A 387 20.08 -11.17 -8.85
N ASN A 388 19.56 -10.29 -9.73
CA ASN A 388 18.25 -9.64 -9.54
C ASN A 388 17.12 -10.67 -9.35
N GLN A 389 17.13 -11.75 -10.13
CA GLN A 389 16.12 -12.79 -10.08
C GLN A 389 16.01 -13.43 -8.69
N SER A 390 17.15 -13.59 -7.96
CA SER A 390 17.14 -14.17 -6.61
C SER A 390 16.41 -13.29 -5.59
N LEU A 391 16.29 -11.98 -5.86
CA LEU A 391 15.58 -11.03 -4.99
C LEU A 391 14.09 -10.90 -5.31
N THR A 392 13.66 -11.31 -6.50
CA THR A 392 12.31 -11.13 -7.03
C THR A 392 11.62 -12.45 -7.32
N ASP A 393 11.82 -13.04 -8.51
CA ASP A 393 11.10 -14.22 -8.96
C ASP A 393 11.43 -15.50 -8.16
N ASP A 394 12.70 -15.65 -7.75
CA ASP A 394 13.20 -16.79 -6.97
C ASP A 394 13.10 -16.55 -5.45
N ALA A 395 12.44 -15.45 -5.00
CA ALA A 395 12.18 -15.22 -3.59
C ALA A 395 11.43 -16.43 -2.97
N PRO A 396 11.58 -16.68 -1.67
CA PRO A 396 10.90 -17.77 -0.99
C PRO A 396 9.40 -17.79 -1.28
N LEU A 397 8.84 -18.96 -1.52
CA LEU A 397 7.41 -19.18 -1.67
C LEU A 397 6.98 -20.27 -0.72
N TYR A 398 6.14 -19.91 0.24
CA TYR A 398 5.67 -20.84 1.26
C TYR A 398 4.29 -21.39 0.95
N HIS A 399 4.16 -22.70 1.06
CA HIS A 399 2.88 -23.40 1.09
C HIS A 399 2.47 -23.59 2.56
N ARG A 400 2.00 -22.51 3.19
CA ARG A 400 1.56 -22.55 4.58
C ARG A 400 0.41 -23.55 4.75
N PRO A 401 0.37 -24.33 5.83
CA PRO A 401 -0.74 -25.23 6.09
C PRO A 401 -2.06 -24.46 6.19
N VAL A 402 -3.06 -24.91 5.46
CA VAL A 402 -4.42 -24.37 5.50
C VAL A 402 -5.25 -25.27 6.40
N GLY A 403 -5.60 -24.78 7.58
CA GLY A 403 -6.43 -25.50 8.54
C GLY A 403 -7.92 -25.41 8.23
N THR A 404 -8.72 -25.45 9.30
CA THR A 404 -10.17 -25.25 9.23
C THR A 404 -10.54 -24.09 10.14
N TRP A 405 -11.20 -23.07 9.58
CA TRP A 405 -11.81 -22.03 10.38
C TRP A 405 -13.18 -22.48 10.85
N LYS A 406 -13.43 -22.34 12.15
CA LYS A 406 -14.73 -22.54 12.75
C LYS A 406 -15.08 -21.27 13.52
N THR A 407 -16.20 -20.66 13.18
CA THR A 407 -16.69 -19.50 13.94
C THR A 407 -16.86 -19.89 15.43
N PRO A 408 -16.40 -19.05 16.35
CA PRO A 408 -16.64 -19.31 17.78
C PRO A 408 -18.09 -19.01 18.21
N PHE A 409 -18.87 -18.42 17.34
CA PHE A 409 -20.27 -18.05 17.61
C PHE A 409 -21.23 -19.05 16.95
N PRO A 410 -22.37 -19.36 17.64
CA PRO A 410 -23.45 -20.12 16.99
C PRO A 410 -24.02 -19.33 15.82
N HIS A 411 -24.47 -20.04 14.78
CA HIS A 411 -25.13 -19.40 13.62
C HIS A 411 -26.43 -18.70 14.02
N ASP A 412 -27.16 -19.27 14.99
CA ASP A 412 -28.39 -18.69 15.50
C ASP A 412 -28.11 -17.85 16.75
N PRO A 413 -28.70 -16.67 16.89
CA PRO A 413 -28.58 -15.89 18.09
C PRO A 413 -29.18 -16.67 19.28
N PRO A 414 -28.57 -16.59 20.48
CA PRO A 414 -29.10 -17.25 21.66
C PRO A 414 -30.55 -16.80 21.94
N ALA A 415 -31.40 -17.75 22.33
CA ALA A 415 -32.81 -17.45 22.60
C ALA A 415 -33.01 -16.31 23.61
N GLU A 416 -32.09 -16.16 24.56
CA GLU A 416 -32.07 -15.07 25.54
C GLU A 416 -31.86 -13.70 24.88
N ALA A 417 -31.03 -13.61 23.84
CA ALA A 417 -30.84 -12.36 23.08
C ALA A 417 -32.13 -11.96 22.34
N LEU A 418 -32.91 -12.93 21.86
CA LEU A 418 -34.20 -12.70 21.23
C LEU A 418 -35.31 -12.43 22.23
N ALA A 419 -35.28 -13.04 23.42
CA ALA A 419 -36.26 -12.85 24.46
C ALA A 419 -36.36 -11.40 24.97
N GLY A 420 -35.26 -10.64 24.87
CA GLY A 420 -35.22 -9.21 25.19
C GLY A 420 -35.93 -8.29 24.16
N LEU A 421 -36.35 -8.83 23.00
CA LEU A 421 -37.02 -8.08 21.93
C LEU A 421 -38.55 -8.18 22.10
N GLY A 422 -39.08 -7.72 23.24
CA GLY A 422 -40.52 -7.77 23.57
C GLY A 422 -41.24 -6.44 23.41
N LYS A 423 -42.58 -6.49 23.59
CA LYS A 423 -43.46 -5.30 23.46
C LYS A 423 -43.15 -4.20 24.47
N ASP A 424 -42.52 -4.54 25.61
CA ASP A 424 -42.21 -3.61 26.69
C ASP A 424 -40.81 -2.99 26.59
N ARG A 425 -40.11 -3.20 25.48
CA ARG A 425 -38.78 -2.64 25.22
C ARG A 425 -38.86 -1.16 24.84
N ASP A 426 -38.04 -0.33 25.46
CA ASP A 426 -37.89 1.08 25.07
C ASP A 426 -37.03 1.21 23.80
N TYR A 427 -37.67 1.05 22.64
CA TYR A 427 -37.02 1.18 21.34
C TYR A 427 -36.48 2.58 21.06
N LEU A 428 -37.02 3.65 21.72
CA LEU A 428 -36.49 4.99 21.59
C LEU A 428 -35.14 5.13 22.30
N ALA A 429 -35.01 4.53 23.49
CA ALA A 429 -33.72 4.46 24.18
C ALA A 429 -32.69 3.65 23.37
N ASP A 430 -33.10 2.51 22.78
CA ASP A 430 -32.23 1.72 21.92
C ASP A 430 -31.77 2.50 20.66
N LEU A 431 -32.68 3.21 20.00
CA LEU A 431 -32.34 4.06 18.85
C LEU A 431 -31.32 5.13 19.24
N LYS A 432 -31.54 5.83 20.38
CA LYS A 432 -30.59 6.84 20.87
C LYS A 432 -29.21 6.23 21.16
N LYS A 433 -29.18 5.04 21.77
CA LYS A 433 -27.93 4.30 22.04
C LYS A 433 -27.20 3.91 20.77
N LEU A 434 -27.92 3.41 19.76
CA LEU A 434 -27.34 3.06 18.46
C LEU A 434 -26.77 4.30 17.75
N LEU A 435 -27.54 5.38 17.67
CA LEU A 435 -27.11 6.63 17.04
C LEU A 435 -25.91 7.28 17.74
N ALA A 436 -25.75 7.03 19.05
CA ALA A 436 -24.61 7.53 19.83
C ALA A 436 -23.37 6.62 19.77
N SER A 437 -23.50 5.38 19.24
CA SER A 437 -22.36 4.46 19.15
C SER A 437 -21.37 4.92 18.08
N SER A 438 -20.08 4.71 18.32
CA SER A 438 -18.99 5.14 17.42
C SER A 438 -19.11 4.52 16.02
N ASN A 439 -19.72 3.34 15.87
CA ASN A 439 -19.93 2.70 14.57
C ASN A 439 -21.07 3.35 13.76
N ILE A 440 -22.12 3.85 14.42
CA ILE A 440 -23.33 4.38 13.75
C ILE A 440 -23.35 5.91 13.70
N CYS A 441 -22.76 6.59 14.69
CA CYS A 441 -22.76 8.05 14.73
C CYS A 441 -22.12 8.67 13.46
N SER A 442 -22.44 9.95 13.22
CA SER A 442 -21.86 10.71 12.11
C SER A 442 -20.33 10.70 12.16
N LYS A 443 -19.70 10.43 11.03
CA LYS A 443 -18.24 10.53 10.83
C LYS A 443 -17.81 11.92 10.33
N ARG A 444 -18.69 12.91 10.46
CA ARG A 444 -18.48 14.28 9.97
C ARG A 444 -17.18 14.88 10.49
N TRP A 445 -16.85 14.68 11.77
CA TRP A 445 -15.60 15.15 12.37
C TRP A 445 -14.35 14.64 11.59
N ILE A 446 -14.38 13.40 11.08
CA ILE A 446 -13.27 12.83 10.30
C ILE A 446 -13.15 13.55 8.96
N HIS A 447 -14.20 13.48 8.14
CA HIS A 447 -14.10 13.93 6.74
C HIS A 447 -14.14 15.46 6.58
N GLU A 448 -14.53 16.24 7.60
CA GLU A 448 -14.41 17.72 7.59
C GLU A 448 -12.96 18.21 7.68
N GLN A 449 -12.03 17.36 8.10
CA GLN A 449 -10.61 17.67 8.13
C GLN A 449 -9.93 17.50 6.77
N TYR A 450 -10.59 16.81 5.85
CA TYR A 450 -10.10 16.52 4.52
C TYR A 450 -10.60 17.56 3.52
N ASP A 451 -9.69 18.10 2.69
CA ASP A 451 -10.11 18.85 1.52
C ASP A 451 -10.72 17.88 0.49
N SER A 452 -12.00 18.03 0.22
CA SER A 452 -12.73 17.16 -0.71
C SER A 452 -13.00 17.81 -2.07
N MET A 453 -12.63 19.09 -2.26
CA MET A 453 -13.00 19.88 -3.44
C MET A 453 -11.79 20.42 -4.22
N VAL A 454 -10.57 20.26 -3.73
CA VAL A 454 -9.35 20.70 -4.42
C VAL A 454 -9.27 20.10 -5.82
N GLN A 455 -8.65 20.79 -6.77
CA GLN A 455 -8.64 20.50 -8.22
C GLN A 455 -10.01 20.66 -8.92
N THR A 456 -11.11 20.89 -8.20
CA THR A 456 -12.46 21.19 -8.73
C THR A 456 -13.06 20.11 -9.64
N ASN A 457 -12.73 18.83 -9.39
CA ASN A 457 -13.26 17.70 -10.15
C ASN A 457 -14.33 16.91 -9.38
N THR A 458 -14.56 17.21 -8.10
CA THR A 458 -15.50 16.48 -7.25
C THR A 458 -16.94 16.76 -7.65
N VAL A 459 -17.69 15.71 -7.97
CA VAL A 459 -19.13 15.73 -8.25
C VAL A 459 -19.92 15.31 -7.00
N GLN A 460 -19.45 14.24 -6.33
CA GLN A 460 -19.96 13.80 -5.03
C GLN A 460 -18.78 13.56 -4.09
N GLY A 461 -18.76 14.27 -2.99
CA GLY A 461 -17.80 14.15 -1.89
C GLY A 461 -18.31 13.25 -0.76
N PRO A 462 -17.71 13.36 0.44
CA PRO A 462 -18.10 12.61 1.62
C PRO A 462 -19.59 12.79 1.98
N GLY A 463 -20.22 11.70 2.44
CA GLY A 463 -21.65 11.69 2.82
C GLY A 463 -22.57 11.09 1.75
N GLY A 464 -22.05 10.75 0.56
CA GLY A 464 -22.74 9.93 -0.44
C GLY A 464 -22.44 8.43 -0.27
N GLU A 465 -23.02 7.60 -1.15
CA GLU A 465 -22.73 6.17 -1.18
C GLU A 465 -21.33 5.87 -1.73
N ALA A 466 -20.91 6.62 -2.76
CA ALA A 466 -19.58 6.58 -3.34
C ALA A 466 -19.08 7.99 -3.64
N GLY A 467 -17.77 8.16 -3.69
CA GLY A 467 -17.16 9.36 -4.23
C GLY A 467 -17.30 9.39 -5.75
N VAL A 468 -17.58 10.55 -6.33
CA VAL A 468 -17.68 10.73 -7.79
C VAL A 468 -16.84 11.91 -8.25
N MET A 469 -15.96 11.65 -9.22
CA MET A 469 -15.08 12.63 -9.85
C MET A 469 -15.40 12.76 -11.34
N ARG A 470 -15.41 13.98 -11.88
CA ARG A 470 -15.46 14.17 -13.33
C ARG A 470 -14.07 14.05 -13.97
N ILE A 471 -14.03 13.61 -15.21
CA ILE A 471 -12.80 13.51 -16.00
C ILE A 471 -12.81 14.64 -17.03
N LYS A 472 -12.14 15.74 -16.71
CA LYS A 472 -12.00 16.89 -17.65
C LYS A 472 -11.35 16.45 -18.95
N GLY A 473 -11.85 16.98 -20.08
CA GLY A 473 -11.34 16.66 -21.41
C GLY A 473 -11.88 15.37 -22.01
N THR A 474 -12.93 14.80 -21.43
CA THR A 474 -13.69 13.67 -21.97
C THR A 474 -15.10 14.12 -22.36
N GLY A 475 -15.79 13.35 -23.20
CA GLY A 475 -17.17 13.64 -23.60
C GLY A 475 -17.30 15.01 -24.28
N THR A 476 -18.39 15.73 -23.98
CA THR A 476 -18.61 17.10 -24.41
C THR A 476 -18.55 18.06 -23.22
N LEU A 477 -18.25 19.34 -23.47
CA LEU A 477 -18.18 20.36 -22.43
C LEU A 477 -19.47 20.43 -21.60
N GLY A 478 -19.34 20.24 -20.28
CA GLY A 478 -20.46 20.17 -19.35
C GLY A 478 -21.11 18.78 -19.21
N HIS A 479 -20.66 17.80 -19.99
CA HIS A 479 -21.11 16.41 -19.98
C HIS A 479 -19.88 15.47 -20.04
N GLU A 480 -18.90 15.74 -19.19
CA GLU A 480 -17.70 14.92 -19.08
C GLU A 480 -18.04 13.56 -18.45
N ARG A 481 -17.22 12.55 -18.76
CA ARG A 481 -17.26 11.26 -18.08
C ARG A 481 -16.96 11.41 -16.58
N GLY A 482 -17.42 10.45 -15.79
CA GLY A 482 -17.14 10.37 -14.36
C GLY A 482 -16.52 9.05 -13.95
N LEU A 483 -15.78 9.09 -12.84
CA LEU A 483 -15.32 7.94 -12.09
C LEU A 483 -16.01 7.93 -10.73
N ALA A 484 -16.64 6.81 -10.40
CA ALA A 484 -17.16 6.55 -9.05
C ALA A 484 -16.27 5.55 -8.34
N MET A 485 -16.08 5.71 -7.04
CA MET A 485 -15.25 4.84 -6.23
C MET A 485 -15.81 4.65 -4.83
N ALA A 486 -15.70 3.43 -4.32
CA ALA A 486 -16.13 3.07 -2.98
C ALA A 486 -15.21 2.03 -2.37
N LEU A 487 -15.03 2.10 -1.06
CA LEU A 487 -14.34 1.11 -0.24
C LEU A 487 -15.35 0.37 0.63
N ASP A 488 -15.11 -0.90 0.86
CA ASP A 488 -15.86 -1.70 1.81
C ASP A 488 -15.07 -2.87 2.39
N GLY A 489 -15.41 -3.25 3.61
CA GLY A 489 -14.92 -4.42 4.30
C GLY A 489 -15.58 -4.56 5.69
N ASN A 490 -16.06 -5.75 6.03
CA ASN A 490 -16.70 -6.01 7.31
C ASN A 490 -16.01 -7.16 8.05
N GLY A 491 -15.12 -6.80 8.99
CA GLY A 491 -14.37 -7.78 9.77
C GLY A 491 -15.25 -8.73 10.58
N ARG A 492 -16.39 -8.28 11.12
CA ARG A 492 -17.32 -9.15 11.84
C ARG A 492 -17.89 -10.25 10.95
N TRP A 493 -18.34 -9.87 9.75
CA TRP A 493 -18.90 -10.84 8.81
C TRP A 493 -17.84 -11.82 8.30
N ALA A 494 -16.65 -11.31 7.99
CA ALA A 494 -15.54 -12.16 7.59
C ALA A 494 -15.03 -13.06 8.74
N TYR A 495 -15.20 -12.66 10.00
CA TYR A 495 -14.89 -13.49 11.15
C TYR A 495 -15.91 -14.63 11.36
N LEU A 496 -17.18 -14.37 11.07
CA LEU A 496 -18.24 -15.38 11.08
C LEU A 496 -18.07 -16.38 9.94
N ASP A 497 -17.92 -15.89 8.72
CA ASP A 497 -17.68 -16.67 7.51
C ASP A 497 -16.74 -15.88 6.57
N PRO A 498 -15.45 -16.25 6.50
CA PRO A 498 -14.47 -15.51 5.71
C PRO A 498 -14.79 -15.44 4.21
N LYS A 499 -15.35 -16.51 3.64
CA LYS A 499 -15.77 -16.53 2.23
C LYS A 499 -16.94 -15.59 1.99
N LEU A 500 -18.02 -15.77 2.73
CA LEU A 500 -19.23 -14.97 2.55
C LEU A 500 -18.99 -13.50 2.93
N GLY A 501 -18.22 -13.22 3.99
CA GLY A 501 -17.86 -11.87 4.40
C GLY A 501 -17.06 -11.13 3.31
N ALA A 502 -16.15 -11.82 2.64
CA ALA A 502 -15.39 -11.26 1.52
C ALA A 502 -16.28 -11.02 0.29
N MET A 503 -17.22 -11.94 -0.03
CA MET A 503 -18.22 -11.72 -1.09
C MET A 503 -19.09 -10.48 -0.80
N HIS A 504 -19.49 -10.28 0.45
CA HIS A 504 -20.24 -9.09 0.86
C HIS A 504 -19.44 -7.81 0.66
N ALA A 505 -18.14 -7.79 1.00
CA ALA A 505 -17.29 -6.62 0.80
C ALA A 505 -17.23 -6.20 -0.69
N VAL A 506 -17.04 -7.17 -1.60
CA VAL A 506 -17.08 -6.91 -3.05
C VAL A 506 -18.45 -6.38 -3.48
N ALA A 507 -19.52 -7.09 -3.08
CA ALA A 507 -20.88 -6.76 -3.51
C ALA A 507 -21.35 -5.40 -2.95
N GLU A 508 -20.99 -5.06 -1.72
CA GLU A 508 -21.34 -3.79 -1.08
C GLU A 508 -20.62 -2.61 -1.73
N ALA A 509 -19.30 -2.72 -1.94
CA ALA A 509 -18.55 -1.69 -2.65
C ALA A 509 -19.07 -1.48 -4.08
N ALA A 510 -19.40 -2.56 -4.79
CA ALA A 510 -20.00 -2.48 -6.14
C ALA A 510 -21.40 -1.83 -6.13
N ARG A 511 -22.24 -2.14 -5.14
CA ARG A 511 -23.56 -1.49 -4.97
C ARG A 511 -23.42 0.00 -4.70
N LYS A 512 -22.50 0.40 -3.81
CA LYS A 512 -22.24 1.82 -3.52
C LYS A 512 -21.89 2.58 -4.81
N VAL A 513 -21.02 2.01 -5.64
CA VAL A 513 -20.68 2.58 -6.96
C VAL A 513 -21.91 2.61 -7.86
N ALA A 514 -22.66 1.51 -7.97
CA ALA A 514 -23.85 1.43 -8.82
C ALA A 514 -24.96 2.40 -8.38
N CYS A 515 -25.12 2.67 -7.08
CA CYS A 515 -26.08 3.64 -6.55
C CYS A 515 -25.86 5.07 -7.06
N THR A 516 -24.63 5.42 -7.49
CA THR A 516 -24.35 6.72 -8.12
C THR A 516 -24.71 6.76 -9.61
N GLY A 517 -25.18 5.67 -10.18
CA GLY A 517 -25.43 5.53 -11.63
C GLY A 517 -24.23 5.05 -12.42
N ALA A 518 -23.08 4.83 -11.77
CA ALA A 518 -21.87 4.30 -12.41
C ALA A 518 -21.96 2.77 -12.63
N THR A 519 -21.30 2.29 -13.66
CA THR A 519 -21.09 0.85 -13.88
C THR A 519 -19.79 0.42 -13.21
N PRO A 520 -19.81 -0.47 -12.19
CA PRO A 520 -18.59 -1.05 -11.63
C PRO A 520 -17.79 -1.79 -12.70
N VAL A 521 -16.46 -1.59 -12.80
CA VAL A 521 -15.66 -2.14 -13.90
C VAL A 521 -14.37 -2.83 -13.44
N ALA A 522 -13.85 -2.52 -12.25
CA ALA A 522 -12.65 -3.14 -11.74
C ALA A 522 -12.53 -2.96 -10.22
N ALA A 523 -11.64 -3.75 -9.61
CA ALA A 523 -11.41 -3.76 -8.18
C ALA A 523 -9.92 -3.76 -7.82
N THR A 524 -9.63 -3.30 -6.62
CA THR A 524 -8.36 -3.47 -5.91
C THR A 524 -8.64 -3.98 -4.50
N ASN A 525 -7.71 -4.70 -3.87
CA ASN A 525 -7.92 -5.26 -2.54
C ASN A 525 -6.80 -4.91 -1.57
N CYS A 526 -7.15 -4.72 -0.30
CA CYS A 526 -6.21 -4.70 0.81
C CYS A 526 -6.63 -5.75 1.84
N LEU A 527 -5.83 -6.80 1.98
CA LEU A 527 -6.18 -7.98 2.75
C LEU A 527 -5.46 -7.97 4.09
N ASN A 528 -6.20 -7.68 5.17
CA ASN A 528 -5.64 -7.55 6.52
C ASN A 528 -5.99 -8.79 7.34
N PHE A 529 -4.97 -9.58 7.72
CA PHE A 529 -5.12 -10.85 8.45
C PHE A 529 -4.05 -10.98 9.54
N GLY A 530 -4.26 -11.91 10.47
CA GLY A 530 -3.32 -12.25 11.52
C GLY A 530 -2.07 -12.97 11.00
N ASN A 531 -1.41 -13.74 11.88
CA ASN A 531 -0.18 -14.44 11.59
C ASN A 531 -0.40 -15.62 10.61
N PRO A 532 0.23 -15.62 9.42
CA PRO A 532 0.06 -16.66 8.40
C PRO A 532 0.68 -18.01 8.78
N GLU A 533 1.44 -18.08 9.87
CA GLU A 533 1.99 -19.33 10.39
C GLU A 533 0.94 -20.16 11.14
N LYS A 534 -0.19 -19.54 11.50
CA LYS A 534 -1.34 -20.21 12.11
C LYS A 534 -2.25 -20.79 11.04
N PRO A 535 -2.47 -22.12 10.99
CA PRO A 535 -3.26 -22.77 9.94
C PRO A 535 -4.70 -22.27 9.86
N GLU A 536 -5.31 -21.85 10.98
CA GLU A 536 -6.65 -21.26 11.03
C GLU A 536 -6.71 -19.88 10.38
N ILE A 537 -5.65 -19.06 10.48
CA ILE A 537 -5.56 -17.77 9.81
C ILE A 537 -5.41 -17.97 8.30
N MET A 538 -4.61 -18.96 7.89
CA MET A 538 -4.52 -19.31 6.46
C MET A 538 -5.82 -19.90 5.92
N ALA A 539 -6.64 -20.56 6.75
CA ALA A 539 -7.98 -20.99 6.36
C ALA A 539 -8.90 -19.79 6.12
N GLN A 540 -8.88 -18.77 7.00
CA GLN A 540 -9.62 -17.51 6.79
C GLN A 540 -9.17 -16.81 5.51
N PHE A 541 -7.85 -16.66 5.32
CA PHE A 541 -7.27 -16.00 4.14
C PHE A 541 -7.65 -16.71 2.84
N SER A 542 -7.47 -18.03 2.79
CA SER A 542 -7.80 -18.84 1.62
C SER A 542 -9.27 -18.76 1.26
N ALA A 543 -10.17 -18.86 2.25
CA ALA A 543 -11.61 -18.75 2.04
C ALA A 543 -12.04 -17.34 1.57
N ALA A 544 -11.43 -16.30 2.13
CA ALA A 544 -11.69 -14.92 1.69
C ALA A 544 -11.28 -14.70 0.22
N ILE A 545 -10.14 -15.24 -0.21
CA ILE A 545 -9.71 -15.20 -1.62
C ILE A 545 -10.73 -15.88 -2.53
N ASP A 546 -11.27 -17.04 -2.14
CA ASP A 546 -12.32 -17.73 -2.92
C ASP A 546 -13.58 -16.88 -3.02
N GLY A 547 -13.97 -16.22 -1.93
CA GLY A 547 -15.13 -15.31 -1.91
C GLY A 547 -14.93 -14.09 -2.83
N ILE A 548 -13.76 -13.45 -2.78
CA ILE A 548 -13.42 -12.32 -3.67
C ILE A 548 -13.45 -12.78 -5.13
N ALA A 549 -12.81 -13.92 -5.42
CA ALA A 549 -12.72 -14.44 -6.80
C ALA A 549 -14.13 -14.72 -7.39
N GLU A 550 -15.00 -15.35 -6.62
CA GLU A 550 -16.36 -15.67 -7.04
C GLU A 550 -17.19 -14.40 -7.27
N ALA A 551 -17.18 -13.47 -6.30
CA ALA A 551 -17.96 -12.24 -6.41
C ALA A 551 -17.44 -11.31 -7.52
N CYS A 552 -16.14 -11.12 -7.65
CA CYS A 552 -15.54 -10.32 -8.71
C CYS A 552 -15.81 -10.91 -10.10
N THR A 553 -15.81 -12.24 -10.23
CA THR A 553 -16.15 -12.92 -11.48
C THR A 553 -17.63 -12.70 -11.83
N ALA A 554 -18.52 -12.85 -10.86
CA ALA A 554 -19.95 -12.67 -11.06
C ALA A 554 -20.33 -11.23 -11.44
N LEU A 555 -19.62 -10.24 -10.88
CA LEU A 555 -19.87 -8.82 -11.12
C LEU A 555 -19.05 -8.23 -12.29
N GLY A 556 -18.13 -9.00 -12.88
CA GLY A 556 -17.26 -8.51 -13.95
C GLY A 556 -16.29 -7.42 -13.50
N THR A 557 -15.85 -7.47 -12.24
CA THR A 557 -14.91 -6.50 -11.62
C THR A 557 -13.56 -7.15 -11.32
N PRO A 558 -12.68 -7.35 -12.32
CA PRO A 558 -11.38 -7.99 -12.11
C PRO A 558 -10.51 -7.20 -11.12
N ILE A 559 -9.64 -7.93 -10.41
CA ILE A 559 -8.64 -7.35 -9.53
C ILE A 559 -7.46 -6.86 -10.37
N THR A 560 -7.16 -5.57 -10.32
CA THR A 560 -6.06 -4.96 -11.09
C THR A 560 -4.79 -4.76 -10.26
N GLY A 561 -4.87 -4.89 -8.96
CA GLY A 561 -3.77 -4.73 -8.02
C GLY A 561 -4.26 -4.83 -6.59
N GLY A 562 -3.37 -4.68 -5.65
CA GLY A 562 -3.72 -4.68 -4.23
C GLY A 562 -2.52 -4.94 -3.34
N ASN A 563 -2.82 -5.11 -2.05
CA ASN A 563 -1.84 -5.31 -0.99
C ASN A 563 -2.32 -6.42 -0.03
N VAL A 564 -1.39 -7.11 0.59
CA VAL A 564 -1.65 -8.05 1.69
C VAL A 564 -0.87 -7.62 2.91
N SER A 565 -1.58 -7.41 4.02
CA SER A 565 -1.03 -7.12 5.34
C SER A 565 -1.29 -8.30 6.26
N LEU A 566 -0.23 -8.98 6.66
CA LEU A 566 -0.26 -10.12 7.58
C LEU A 566 0.36 -9.73 8.92
N TYR A 567 0.37 -10.66 9.89
CA TYR A 567 0.87 -10.44 11.24
C TYR A 567 0.16 -9.32 12.02
N ASN A 568 -1.10 -8.99 11.64
CA ASN A 568 -1.90 -8.03 12.39
C ASN A 568 -2.39 -8.68 13.70
N GLU A 569 -1.48 -8.83 14.64
CA GLU A 569 -1.70 -9.43 15.96
C GLU A 569 -1.05 -8.59 17.05
N THR A 570 -1.69 -8.58 18.20
CA THR A 570 -1.17 -7.90 19.39
C THR A 570 -1.23 -8.88 20.56
N ARG A 571 -0.07 -9.23 21.14
CA ARG A 571 0.05 -10.20 22.25
C ARG A 571 -0.54 -11.57 21.91
N GLY A 572 -0.43 -12.01 20.66
CA GLY A 572 -0.90 -13.31 20.18
C GLY A 572 -2.39 -13.34 19.81
N GLU A 573 -3.13 -12.23 19.99
CA GLU A 573 -4.52 -12.09 19.55
C GLU A 573 -4.57 -11.37 18.21
N GLY A 574 -5.17 -12.02 17.22
CA GLY A 574 -5.32 -11.47 15.86
C GLY A 574 -6.52 -10.55 15.73
N ILE A 575 -6.44 -9.63 14.78
CA ILE A 575 -7.60 -8.86 14.32
C ILE A 575 -8.66 -9.80 13.70
N TYR A 576 -9.88 -9.32 13.56
CA TYR A 576 -10.82 -9.98 12.63
C TYR A 576 -10.25 -9.99 11.21
N PRO A 577 -10.43 -11.09 10.43
CA PRO A 577 -10.06 -11.09 9.02
C PRO A 577 -10.78 -9.93 8.32
N THR A 578 -10.02 -9.00 7.74
CA THR A 578 -10.58 -7.77 7.20
C THR A 578 -10.13 -7.57 5.76
N PRO A 579 -10.75 -8.29 4.81
CA PRO A 579 -10.58 -8.00 3.39
C PRO A 579 -11.30 -6.68 3.07
N VAL A 580 -10.53 -5.68 2.63
CA VAL A 580 -11.05 -4.41 2.15
C VAL A 580 -10.98 -4.39 0.63
N LEU A 581 -12.08 -4.06 -0.02
CA LEU A 581 -12.20 -3.96 -1.46
C LEU A 581 -12.43 -2.51 -1.86
N GLY A 582 -11.69 -2.05 -2.87
CA GLY A 582 -11.94 -0.81 -3.57
C GLY A 582 -12.52 -1.10 -4.95
N ILE A 583 -13.71 -0.61 -5.25
CA ILE A 583 -14.35 -0.75 -6.56
C ILE A 583 -14.36 0.61 -7.27
N VAL A 584 -13.94 0.58 -8.53
CA VAL A 584 -14.03 1.73 -9.43
C VAL A 584 -15.08 1.46 -10.50
N GLY A 585 -15.89 2.47 -10.79
CA GLY A 585 -16.92 2.43 -11.82
C GLY A 585 -16.88 3.67 -12.71
N ILE A 586 -17.50 3.58 -13.86
CA ILE A 586 -17.53 4.61 -14.90
C ILE A 586 -18.95 5.13 -15.08
N LEU A 587 -19.09 6.47 -15.11
CA LEU A 587 -20.26 7.17 -15.59
C LEU A 587 -19.94 7.76 -16.98
N GLU A 588 -20.81 7.53 -17.94
CA GLU A 588 -20.67 8.13 -19.28
C GLU A 588 -20.87 9.65 -19.27
N ASP A 589 -21.62 10.15 -18.27
CA ASP A 589 -21.91 11.57 -18.05
C ASP A 589 -21.97 11.83 -16.54
N ALA A 590 -21.00 12.53 -16.00
CA ALA A 590 -20.87 12.83 -14.57
C ALA A 590 -22.03 13.68 -14.03
N THR A 591 -22.74 14.44 -14.89
CA THR A 591 -23.90 15.24 -14.49
C THR A 591 -25.12 14.38 -14.11
N LYS A 592 -25.09 13.11 -14.50
CA LYS A 592 -26.15 12.12 -14.17
C LYS A 592 -25.86 11.36 -12.89
N ALA A 593 -24.81 11.73 -12.14
CA ALA A 593 -24.53 11.11 -10.85
C ALA A 593 -25.72 11.27 -9.90
N VAL A 594 -26.18 10.15 -9.32
CA VAL A 594 -27.33 10.11 -8.42
C VAL A 594 -26.83 10.36 -6.98
N PRO A 595 -27.31 11.41 -6.30
CA PRO A 595 -26.95 11.68 -4.90
C PRO A 595 -27.67 10.72 -3.94
N ALA A 596 -27.09 10.51 -2.75
CA ALA A 596 -27.70 9.69 -1.70
C ALA A 596 -28.95 10.31 -1.06
N SER A 597 -29.20 11.62 -1.26
CA SER A 597 -30.37 12.32 -0.73
C SER A 597 -31.56 12.25 -1.68
N PHE A 598 -32.76 12.17 -1.10
CA PHE A 598 -33.99 12.29 -1.89
C PHE A 598 -34.05 13.66 -2.58
N GLN A 599 -34.32 13.64 -3.87
CA GLN A 599 -34.60 14.85 -4.65
C GLN A 599 -36.10 15.17 -4.53
N ARG A 600 -36.45 16.48 -4.42
CA ARG A 600 -37.83 16.96 -4.38
C ARG A 600 -38.43 16.97 -5.78
#